data_feda091ed30a6948d4141891df90f370
#
_entry.id   feda091ed30a6948d4141891df90f370
#
_cell.length_a   1.000
_cell.length_b   1.000
_cell.length_c   1.000
_cell.angle_alpha   90.00
_cell.angle_beta   90.00
_cell.angle_gamma   90.00
#
_symmetry.space_group_name_H-M   'P 1'
#
loop_
_entity.id
_entity.type
_entity.pdbx_description
1 polymer ?
#
loop_
_entity_poly.entity_id
_entity_poly.type
_entity_poly.pdbx_seq_one_letter_code
_entity_poly.pdbx_strand_id
1 'polypeptide(L)'
;MEKERERLRRERKERRERRLEKRRKERNHKLFLSLASLFVLLVLFFLLRGFGRNSGKASSASSSHLSEELNLTVVKAVSEEEKSILINEAKEMPGLSLHFLSPDTDEQKMEEQIQAFHTDILLVGEKNHADVLSEYSEKTKTTCLLTTYLPKELLGNYSFCLGRSLEDQAVDLSFFAYNEAFRSIGILEPEGASAALSKELSEAFQILGGSSQIVQYSSGEDMKEKEAGLEKAGADLLFLEEYSEEGVAFLSEEHNLPVLLGEDWDRNDFPGETVVKTSSYLYGKDALLSSANASEQKEPGKEEESIESRSREVDAVKMVMLAMGKSGKSPEDKLEGLHFQGSYGEYQLKKGGYALHGRPIFYEIAENKRITISR
;
A
#
# COMPACT_ATOMS: atom_id res chain seq x y z
N MET A 1 -10.63 20.33 -32.69
CA MET A 1 -10.63 19.61 -31.41
C MET A 1 -10.06 18.19 -31.56
N GLU A 2 -10.63 17.32 -32.42
CA GLU A 2 -10.17 15.92 -32.58
C GLU A 2 -8.69 15.80 -33.02
N LYS A 3 -8.26 16.60 -34.00
CA LYS A 3 -6.86 16.64 -34.47
C LYS A 3 -5.86 17.07 -33.39
N GLU A 4 -6.29 17.90 -32.45
CA GLU A 4 -5.45 18.38 -31.36
C GLU A 4 -5.33 17.33 -30.26
N ARG A 5 -6.41 16.61 -29.96
CA ARG A 5 -6.39 15.42 -29.07
C ARG A 5 -5.48 14.31 -29.61
N GLU A 6 -5.55 14.05 -30.92
CA GLU A 6 -4.67 13.07 -31.56
C GLU A 6 -3.19 13.47 -31.52
N ARG A 7 -2.91 14.79 -31.70
CA ARG A 7 -1.57 15.34 -31.55
C ARG A 7 -1.04 15.17 -30.13
N LEU A 8 -1.84 15.49 -29.09
CA LEU A 8 -1.47 15.32 -27.70
C LEU A 8 -1.23 13.85 -27.34
N ARG A 9 -2.07 12.92 -27.86
CA ARG A 9 -1.84 11.45 -27.67
C ARG A 9 -0.50 11.00 -28.29
N ARG A 10 -0.17 11.49 -29.47
CA ARG A 10 1.11 11.18 -30.13
C ARG A 10 2.30 11.75 -29.35
N GLU A 11 2.20 12.98 -28.89
CA GLU A 11 3.25 13.61 -28.06
C GLU A 11 3.46 12.87 -26.74
N ARG A 12 2.39 12.41 -26.09
CA ARG A 12 2.47 11.58 -24.87
C ARG A 12 3.19 10.26 -25.14
N LYS A 13 2.83 9.57 -26.24
CA LYS A 13 3.48 8.32 -26.65
C LYS A 13 4.97 8.50 -26.91
N GLU A 14 5.35 9.52 -27.66
CA GLU A 14 6.76 9.83 -27.94
C GLU A 14 7.55 10.19 -26.68
N ARG A 15 6.96 10.96 -25.75
CA ARG A 15 7.60 11.28 -24.47
C ARG A 15 7.81 10.02 -23.64
N ARG A 16 6.82 9.09 -23.64
CA ARG A 16 6.92 7.80 -22.97
C ARG A 16 8.07 6.96 -23.54
N GLU A 17 8.16 6.83 -24.86
CA GLU A 17 9.23 6.10 -25.54
C GLU A 17 10.63 6.65 -25.23
N ARG A 18 10.82 7.98 -25.29
CA ARG A 18 12.11 8.63 -24.98
C ARG A 18 12.52 8.39 -23.51
N ARG A 19 11.57 8.37 -22.59
CA ARG A 19 11.84 8.07 -21.17
C ARG A 19 12.24 6.61 -20.96
N LEU A 20 11.56 5.68 -21.62
CA LEU A 20 11.90 4.26 -21.55
C LEU A 20 13.34 4.01 -22.06
N GLU A 21 13.72 4.67 -23.15
CA GLU A 21 15.06 4.56 -23.71
C GLU A 21 16.15 5.13 -22.78
N LYS A 22 15.87 6.30 -22.19
CA LYS A 22 16.79 6.92 -21.20
C LYS A 22 16.99 6.00 -19.98
N ARG A 23 15.91 5.43 -19.46
CA ARG A 23 15.96 4.50 -18.31
C ARG A 23 16.69 3.20 -18.63
N ARG A 24 16.49 2.68 -19.84
CA ARG A 24 17.21 1.48 -20.28
C ARG A 24 18.72 1.72 -20.27
N LYS A 25 19.17 2.89 -20.70
CA LYS A 25 20.59 3.30 -20.63
C LYS A 25 21.08 3.47 -19.19
N GLU A 26 20.30 4.14 -18.34
CA GLU A 26 20.65 4.35 -16.91
C GLU A 26 20.69 3.01 -16.13
N ARG A 27 19.75 2.11 -16.39
CA ARG A 27 19.71 0.78 -15.77
C ARG A 27 20.93 -0.06 -16.15
N ASN A 28 21.31 -0.06 -17.41
CA ASN A 28 22.49 -0.78 -17.87
C ASN A 28 23.77 -0.22 -17.23
N HIS A 29 23.86 1.09 -17.05
CA HIS A 29 24.98 1.72 -16.35
C HIS A 29 25.02 1.37 -14.85
N LYS A 30 23.87 1.36 -14.18
CA LYS A 30 23.75 0.95 -12.77
C LYS A 30 24.08 -0.53 -12.58
N LEU A 31 23.62 -1.40 -13.48
CA LEU A 31 23.96 -2.83 -13.47
C LEU A 31 25.47 -3.06 -13.62
N PHE A 32 26.12 -2.32 -14.50
CA PHE A 32 27.58 -2.41 -14.67
C PHE A 32 28.32 -1.97 -13.41
N LEU A 33 27.90 -0.87 -12.76
CA LEU A 33 28.49 -0.40 -11.52
C LEU A 33 28.26 -1.37 -10.36
N SER A 34 27.07 -1.98 -10.26
CA SER A 34 26.76 -2.95 -9.20
C SER A 34 27.55 -4.25 -9.37
N LEU A 35 27.75 -4.73 -10.58
CA LEU A 35 28.60 -5.89 -10.88
C LEU A 35 30.07 -5.61 -10.56
N ALA A 36 30.57 -4.42 -10.88
CA ALA A 36 31.93 -4.02 -10.53
C ALA A 36 32.13 -3.94 -9.01
N SER A 37 31.16 -3.39 -8.28
CA SER A 37 31.23 -3.32 -6.81
C SER A 37 31.14 -4.70 -6.14
N LEU A 38 30.29 -5.60 -6.68
CA LEU A 38 30.20 -6.98 -6.20
C LEU A 38 31.52 -7.75 -6.41
N PHE A 39 32.16 -7.52 -7.54
CA PHE A 39 33.46 -8.13 -7.81
C PHE A 39 34.54 -7.66 -6.84
N VAL A 40 34.57 -6.36 -6.51
CA VAL A 40 35.49 -5.81 -5.50
C VAL A 40 35.20 -6.39 -4.11
N LEU A 41 33.94 -6.53 -3.73
CA LEU A 41 33.53 -7.14 -2.45
C LEU A 41 33.92 -8.62 -2.38
N LEU A 42 33.77 -9.35 -3.46
CA LEU A 42 34.19 -10.77 -3.57
C LEU A 42 35.71 -10.91 -3.38
N VAL A 43 36.48 -10.06 -4.04
CA VAL A 43 37.95 -10.05 -3.88
C VAL A 43 38.36 -9.73 -2.45
N LEU A 44 37.72 -8.71 -1.82
CA LEU A 44 37.94 -8.37 -0.42
C LEU A 44 37.54 -9.51 0.53
N PHE A 45 36.43 -10.18 0.28
CA PHE A 45 35.98 -11.34 1.06
C PHE A 45 36.98 -12.50 1.01
N PHE A 46 37.53 -12.81 -0.17
CA PHE A 46 38.56 -13.83 -0.30
C PHE A 46 39.88 -13.45 0.38
N LEU A 47 40.26 -12.17 0.36
CA LEU A 47 41.46 -11.67 1.04
C LEU A 47 41.30 -11.73 2.58
N LEU A 48 40.10 -11.42 3.10
CA LEU A 48 39.81 -11.47 4.53
C LEU A 48 39.64 -12.90 5.05
N ARG A 49 39.17 -13.84 4.24
CA ARG A 49 39.01 -15.25 4.63
C ARG A 49 40.34 -16.01 4.73
N GLY A 50 41.40 -15.44 4.16
CA GLY A 50 42.78 -15.99 4.29
C GLY A 50 43.43 -15.72 5.66
N PHE A 51 42.88 -14.84 6.50
CA PHE A 51 43.47 -14.41 7.77
C PHE A 51 42.59 -14.67 8.99
N GLY A 52 42.04 -15.85 9.17
CA GLY A 52 41.27 -16.06 10.41
C GLY A 52 40.73 -17.47 10.62
N ARG A 53 41.63 -18.43 10.69
CA ARG A 53 41.32 -19.71 11.38
C ARG A 53 41.77 -19.60 12.82
N ASN A 54 40.86 -19.26 13.73
CA ASN A 54 41.00 -19.65 15.11
C ASN A 54 39.65 -20.01 15.72
N SER A 55 39.62 -21.20 16.26
CA SER A 55 38.48 -21.89 16.85
C SER A 55 38.05 -21.21 18.17
N GLY A 56 36.79 -20.79 18.23
CA GLY A 56 36.09 -20.46 19.46
C GLY A 56 34.88 -21.37 19.65
N LYS A 57 34.95 -22.27 20.65
CA LYS A 57 33.85 -23.11 21.11
C LYS A 57 32.66 -22.22 21.51
N ALA A 58 31.56 -22.30 20.80
CA ALA A 58 30.32 -21.73 21.26
C ALA A 58 29.69 -22.68 22.28
N SER A 59 29.64 -22.22 23.53
CA SER A 59 28.86 -22.87 24.59
C SER A 59 27.38 -22.68 24.27
N SER A 60 26.67 -23.79 24.12
CA SER A 60 25.23 -23.83 24.05
C SER A 60 24.63 -23.43 25.40
N ALA A 61 24.28 -22.18 25.56
CA ALA A 61 23.37 -21.75 26.61
C ALA A 61 21.94 -22.01 26.13
N SER A 62 21.36 -23.09 26.63
CA SER A 62 19.92 -23.32 26.53
C SER A 62 19.20 -22.27 27.36
N SER A 63 18.79 -21.16 26.73
CA SER A 63 17.84 -20.24 27.35
C SER A 63 16.46 -20.83 27.20
N SER A 64 15.91 -21.39 28.29
CA SER A 64 14.48 -21.61 28.44
C SER A 64 13.80 -20.23 28.54
N HIS A 65 13.55 -19.60 27.41
CA HIS A 65 12.56 -18.53 27.35
C HIS A 65 11.19 -19.20 27.44
N LEU A 66 10.55 -19.07 28.61
CA LEU A 66 9.10 -19.14 28.71
C LEU A 66 8.58 -18.19 27.62
N SER A 67 7.90 -18.71 26.61
CA SER A 67 7.20 -17.87 25.64
C SER A 67 6.11 -17.16 26.44
N GLU A 68 6.26 -15.86 26.67
CA GLU A 68 5.14 -15.03 27.11
C GLU A 68 4.05 -15.21 26.06
N GLU A 69 2.86 -15.64 26.51
CA GLU A 69 1.67 -15.68 25.63
C GLU A 69 1.38 -14.25 25.19
N LEU A 70 1.27 -14.05 23.89
CA LEU A 70 0.98 -12.76 23.29
C LEU A 70 -0.40 -12.82 22.65
N ASN A 71 -1.28 -11.89 23.01
CA ASN A 71 -2.64 -11.81 22.49
C ASN A 71 -2.74 -10.69 21.45
N LEU A 72 -3.01 -11.03 20.20
CA LEU A 72 -3.26 -10.10 19.11
C LEU A 72 -4.74 -10.14 18.75
N THR A 73 -5.41 -8.98 18.85
CA THR A 73 -6.82 -8.85 18.51
C THR A 73 -6.99 -8.10 17.19
N VAL A 74 -7.64 -8.74 16.23
CA VAL A 74 -7.93 -8.20 14.90
C VAL A 74 -9.33 -7.61 14.90
N VAL A 75 -9.43 -6.31 14.61
CA VAL A 75 -10.68 -5.56 14.47
C VAL A 75 -10.88 -5.23 12.99
N LYS A 76 -11.59 -6.10 12.29
CA LYS A 76 -11.88 -5.98 10.87
C LYS A 76 -13.01 -6.93 10.47
N ALA A 77 -13.79 -6.56 9.46
CA ALA A 77 -14.64 -7.50 8.75
C ALA A 77 -13.75 -8.45 7.94
N VAL A 78 -13.55 -9.66 8.45
CA VAL A 78 -12.72 -10.69 7.79
C VAL A 78 -13.59 -11.87 7.37
N SER A 79 -13.38 -12.36 6.15
CA SER A 79 -13.97 -13.61 5.69
C SER A 79 -13.39 -14.81 6.45
N GLU A 80 -14.06 -15.95 6.43
CA GLU A 80 -13.52 -17.19 7.07
C GLU A 80 -12.21 -17.63 6.40
N GLU A 81 -12.01 -17.30 5.14
CA GLU A 81 -10.79 -17.57 4.39
C GLU A 81 -9.64 -16.68 4.89
N GLU A 82 -9.84 -15.36 4.99
CA GLU A 82 -8.87 -14.43 5.58
C GLU A 82 -8.51 -14.81 7.02
N LYS A 83 -9.49 -15.19 7.85
CA LYS A 83 -9.23 -15.70 9.21
C LYS A 83 -8.33 -16.92 9.18
N SER A 84 -8.60 -17.87 8.28
CA SER A 84 -7.79 -19.07 8.14
C SER A 84 -6.35 -18.77 7.76
N ILE A 85 -6.14 -17.81 6.87
CA ILE A 85 -4.81 -17.34 6.46
C ILE A 85 -4.08 -16.73 7.66
N LEU A 86 -4.69 -15.78 8.38
CA LEU A 86 -4.08 -15.13 9.54
C LEU A 86 -3.76 -16.13 10.66
N ILE A 87 -4.67 -17.09 10.93
CA ILE A 87 -4.45 -18.15 11.92
C ILE A 87 -3.28 -19.05 11.49
N ASN A 88 -3.18 -19.39 10.21
CA ASN A 88 -2.08 -20.23 9.74
C ASN A 88 -0.73 -19.53 9.84
N GLU A 89 -0.66 -18.25 9.48
CA GLU A 89 0.56 -17.44 9.70
C GLU A 89 0.94 -17.41 11.19
N ALA A 90 -0.01 -17.12 12.07
CA ALA A 90 0.25 -17.03 13.52
C ALA A 90 0.72 -18.35 14.14
N LYS A 91 0.31 -19.51 13.58
CA LYS A 91 0.77 -20.83 14.07
C LYS A 91 2.28 -21.04 13.97
N GLU A 92 2.96 -20.29 13.10
CA GLU A 92 4.42 -20.36 13.01
C GLU A 92 5.12 -19.77 14.24
N MET A 93 4.40 -19.01 15.08
CA MET A 93 4.90 -18.44 16.32
C MET A 93 4.24 -19.09 17.54
N PRO A 94 4.91 -20.00 18.24
CA PRO A 94 4.41 -20.56 19.50
C PRO A 94 4.16 -19.45 20.53
N GLY A 95 2.97 -19.42 21.11
CA GLY A 95 2.57 -18.43 22.11
C GLY A 95 1.88 -17.19 21.54
N LEU A 96 1.64 -17.08 20.23
CA LEU A 96 0.78 -16.03 19.65
C LEU A 96 -0.66 -16.54 19.53
N SER A 97 -1.58 -15.86 20.21
CA SER A 97 -3.02 -16.11 20.15
C SER A 97 -3.72 -15.02 19.35
N LEU A 98 -4.56 -15.39 18.39
CA LEU A 98 -5.37 -14.46 17.61
C LEU A 98 -6.81 -14.43 18.07
N HIS A 99 -7.35 -13.26 18.28
CA HIS A 99 -8.76 -13.00 18.55
C HIS A 99 -9.33 -12.11 17.44
N PHE A 100 -10.59 -12.32 17.06
CA PHE A 100 -11.25 -11.56 16.02
C PHE A 100 -12.50 -10.87 16.57
N LEU A 101 -12.59 -9.55 16.32
CA LEU A 101 -13.74 -8.74 16.66
C LEU A 101 -14.44 -8.23 15.40
N SER A 102 -15.76 -8.36 15.37
CA SER A 102 -16.56 -7.77 14.30
C SER A 102 -16.58 -6.25 14.42
N PRO A 103 -16.42 -5.50 13.33
CA PRO A 103 -16.55 -4.05 13.33
C PRO A 103 -17.98 -3.56 13.63
N ASP A 104 -18.99 -4.43 13.51
CA ASP A 104 -20.38 -4.09 13.87
C ASP A 104 -20.61 -4.12 15.38
N THR A 105 -19.58 -4.44 16.17
CA THR A 105 -19.65 -4.45 17.62
C THR A 105 -19.69 -3.00 18.15
N ASP A 106 -20.60 -2.73 19.06
CA ASP A 106 -20.66 -1.46 19.80
C ASP A 106 -19.32 -1.16 20.49
N GLU A 107 -18.88 0.10 20.45
CA GLU A 107 -17.57 0.52 20.96
C GLU A 107 -17.29 0.08 22.40
N GLN A 108 -18.28 0.24 23.29
CA GLN A 108 -18.12 -0.15 24.70
C GLN A 108 -17.93 -1.67 24.83
N LYS A 109 -18.71 -2.46 24.09
CA LYS A 109 -18.56 -3.92 24.07
C LYS A 109 -17.23 -4.34 23.44
N MET A 110 -16.77 -3.60 22.45
CA MET A 110 -15.47 -3.85 21.83
C MET A 110 -14.35 -3.65 22.84
N GLU A 111 -14.35 -2.55 23.59
CA GLU A 111 -13.38 -2.30 24.67
C GLU A 111 -13.43 -3.39 25.76
N GLU A 112 -14.63 -3.81 26.17
CA GLU A 112 -14.81 -4.90 27.14
C GLU A 112 -14.23 -6.22 26.63
N GLN A 113 -14.40 -6.55 25.35
CA GLN A 113 -13.86 -7.76 24.74
C GLN A 113 -12.34 -7.68 24.58
N ILE A 114 -11.78 -6.54 24.18
CA ILE A 114 -10.33 -6.31 24.09
C ILE A 114 -9.68 -6.55 25.47
N GLN A 115 -10.30 -6.06 26.53
CA GLN A 115 -9.84 -6.29 27.91
C GLN A 115 -9.98 -7.76 28.32
N ALA A 116 -11.10 -8.40 27.99
CA ALA A 116 -11.34 -9.82 28.31
C ALA A 116 -10.34 -10.76 27.60
N PHE A 117 -9.87 -10.41 26.41
CA PHE A 117 -8.85 -11.15 25.70
C PHE A 117 -7.42 -10.86 26.18
N HIS A 118 -7.26 -9.96 27.16
CA HIS A 118 -5.93 -9.53 27.63
C HIS A 118 -5.03 -9.09 26.47
N THR A 119 -5.58 -8.28 25.54
CA THR A 119 -4.94 -7.89 24.29
C THR A 119 -3.66 -7.10 24.52
N ASP A 120 -2.55 -7.60 23.98
CA ASP A 120 -1.24 -6.92 23.97
C ASP A 120 -1.07 -6.05 22.73
N ILE A 121 -1.61 -6.53 21.60
CA ILE A 121 -1.54 -5.84 20.31
C ILE A 121 -2.92 -5.83 19.64
N LEU A 122 -3.35 -4.64 19.21
CA LEU A 122 -4.50 -4.42 18.36
C LEU A 122 -4.05 -4.34 16.89
N LEU A 123 -4.75 -5.04 16.02
CA LEU A 123 -4.63 -4.92 14.57
C LEU A 123 -5.96 -4.40 14.02
N VAL A 124 -5.97 -3.14 13.57
CA VAL A 124 -7.20 -2.43 13.18
C VAL A 124 -7.21 -2.21 11.67
N GLY A 125 -8.13 -2.86 11.00
CA GLY A 125 -8.34 -2.74 9.54
C GLY A 125 -9.54 -1.89 9.14
N GLU A 126 -10.37 -1.50 10.12
CA GLU A 126 -11.59 -0.73 9.85
C GLU A 126 -11.39 0.76 10.11
N LYS A 127 -11.69 1.58 9.08
CA LYS A 127 -11.54 3.04 9.12
C LYS A 127 -12.40 3.66 10.24
N ASN A 128 -13.62 3.15 10.41
CA ASN A 128 -14.60 3.70 11.37
C ASN A 128 -14.20 3.53 12.84
N HIS A 129 -13.27 2.65 13.14
CA HIS A 129 -12.81 2.38 14.51
C HIS A 129 -11.34 2.78 14.75
N ALA A 130 -10.67 3.28 13.72
CA ALA A 130 -9.24 3.55 13.79
C ALA A 130 -8.89 4.66 14.80
N ASP A 131 -9.67 5.73 14.86
CA ASP A 131 -9.50 6.85 15.77
C ASP A 131 -9.78 6.43 17.23
N VAL A 132 -10.92 5.82 17.49
CA VAL A 132 -11.33 5.34 18.82
C VAL A 132 -10.32 4.34 19.39
N LEU A 133 -9.88 3.37 18.57
CA LEU A 133 -8.93 2.35 18.99
C LEU A 133 -7.50 2.89 19.11
N SER A 134 -7.10 3.89 18.34
CA SER A 134 -5.85 4.61 18.55
C SER A 134 -5.86 5.36 19.88
N GLU A 135 -6.97 6.04 20.21
CA GLU A 135 -7.16 6.70 21.51
C GLU A 135 -7.19 5.70 22.68
N TYR A 136 -7.88 4.58 22.51
CA TYR A 136 -7.87 3.46 23.48
C TYR A 136 -6.45 2.97 23.74
N SER A 137 -5.68 2.77 22.69
CA SER A 137 -4.29 2.32 22.77
C SER A 137 -3.41 3.29 23.55
N GLU A 138 -3.59 4.59 23.35
CA GLU A 138 -2.85 5.62 24.11
C GLU A 138 -3.23 5.60 25.60
N LYS A 139 -4.52 5.42 25.94
CA LYS A 139 -5.01 5.34 27.32
C LYS A 139 -4.52 4.08 28.07
N THR A 140 -4.55 2.94 27.40
CA THR A 140 -4.25 1.63 28.00
C THR A 140 -2.79 1.20 27.82
N LYS A 141 -2.05 1.88 26.95
CA LYS A 141 -0.69 1.52 26.51
C LYS A 141 -0.66 0.19 25.76
N THR A 142 -1.74 -0.17 25.11
CA THR A 142 -1.84 -1.32 24.22
C THR A 142 -1.25 -0.95 22.85
N THR A 143 -0.40 -1.77 22.28
CA THR A 143 0.17 -1.50 20.95
C THR A 143 -0.92 -1.60 19.88
N CYS A 144 -0.99 -0.64 18.94
CA CYS A 144 -1.97 -0.61 17.87
C CYS A 144 -1.27 -0.58 16.49
N LEU A 145 -1.56 -1.55 15.66
CA LEU A 145 -1.18 -1.60 14.26
C LEU A 145 -2.40 -1.27 13.40
N LEU A 146 -2.33 -0.19 12.65
CA LEU A 146 -3.41 0.27 11.78
C LEU A 146 -3.09 -0.10 10.34
N THR A 147 -3.89 -0.96 9.72
CA THR A 147 -3.77 -1.29 8.29
C THR A 147 -4.63 -0.38 7.41
N THR A 148 -5.44 0.46 8.06
CA THR A 148 -6.20 1.55 7.45
C THR A 148 -5.55 2.90 7.72
N TYR A 149 -5.94 3.93 6.96
CA TYR A 149 -5.46 5.29 7.17
C TYR A 149 -6.07 5.93 8.43
N LEU A 150 -5.25 6.66 9.15
CA LEU A 150 -5.67 7.56 10.24
C LEU A 150 -4.84 8.85 10.13
N PRO A 151 -5.44 10.06 10.26
CA PRO A 151 -4.70 11.32 10.28
C PRO A 151 -3.58 11.31 11.32
N LYS A 152 -2.44 11.91 10.99
CA LYS A 152 -1.25 11.89 11.84
C LYS A 152 -1.49 12.45 13.24
N GLU A 153 -2.37 13.45 13.33
CA GLU A 153 -2.74 14.11 14.60
C GLU A 153 -3.48 13.17 15.56
N LEU A 154 -4.08 12.10 15.02
CA LEU A 154 -4.80 11.07 15.78
C LEU A 154 -3.94 9.83 16.07
N LEU A 155 -2.72 9.76 15.50
CA LEU A 155 -1.78 8.67 15.78
C LEU A 155 -1.09 8.91 17.13
N GLY A 156 -1.43 8.09 18.13
CA GLY A 156 -0.77 8.09 19.44
C GLY A 156 0.59 7.41 19.46
N ASN A 157 1.30 7.51 20.59
CA ASN A 157 2.65 6.93 20.76
C ASN A 157 2.66 5.38 20.76
N TYR A 158 1.50 4.75 20.91
CA TYR A 158 1.35 3.29 20.87
C TYR A 158 0.79 2.81 19.53
N SER A 159 0.61 3.71 18.55
CA SER A 159 0.04 3.42 17.24
C SER A 159 1.09 3.46 16.14
N PHE A 160 1.01 2.50 15.22
CA PHE A 160 1.81 2.40 14.00
C PHE A 160 0.85 2.26 12.82
N CYS A 161 0.87 3.20 11.88
CA CYS A 161 0.07 3.11 10.67
C CYS A 161 0.86 2.41 9.55
N LEU A 162 0.36 1.27 9.09
CA LEU A 162 1.00 0.46 8.04
C LEU A 162 0.66 0.95 6.62
N GLY A 163 -0.08 2.06 6.51
CA GLY A 163 -0.38 2.73 5.26
C GLY A 163 0.61 3.85 4.93
N ARG A 164 0.32 4.54 3.83
CA ARG A 164 0.95 5.82 3.46
C ARG A 164 0.12 6.97 3.97
N SER A 165 0.76 8.10 4.22
CA SER A 165 0.04 9.34 4.48
C SER A 165 -0.75 9.80 3.24
N LEU A 166 -1.80 10.61 3.43
CA LEU A 166 -2.53 11.18 2.31
C LEU A 166 -1.66 12.14 1.51
N GLU A 167 -0.76 12.86 2.20
CA GLU A 167 0.20 13.75 1.57
C GLU A 167 1.14 13.00 0.62
N ASP A 168 1.69 11.85 1.06
CA ASP A 168 2.54 11.02 0.21
C ASP A 168 1.77 10.46 -0.98
N GLN A 169 0.52 9.99 -0.76
CA GLN A 169 -0.35 9.53 -1.85
C GLN A 169 -0.64 10.67 -2.84
N ALA A 170 -1.01 11.84 -2.35
CA ALA A 170 -1.28 13.03 -3.17
C ALA A 170 -0.06 13.44 -4.00
N VAL A 171 1.11 13.44 -3.40
CA VAL A 171 2.38 13.71 -4.10
C VAL A 171 2.63 12.70 -5.20
N ASP A 172 2.50 11.41 -4.91
CA ASP A 172 2.70 10.34 -5.88
C ASP A 172 1.73 10.43 -7.07
N LEU A 173 0.43 10.62 -6.78
CA LEU A 173 -0.63 10.79 -7.78
C LEU A 173 -0.38 12.04 -8.65
N SER A 174 0.01 13.16 -8.02
CA SER A 174 0.33 14.40 -8.71
C SER A 174 1.54 14.25 -9.64
N PHE A 175 2.61 13.63 -9.16
CA PHE A 175 3.78 13.34 -9.99
C PHE A 175 3.45 12.39 -11.13
N PHE A 176 2.60 11.41 -10.89
CA PHE A 176 2.12 10.53 -11.95
C PHE A 176 1.38 11.32 -13.03
N ALA A 177 0.33 12.03 -12.66
CA ALA A 177 -0.49 12.79 -13.60
C ALA A 177 0.35 13.82 -14.38
N TYR A 178 1.17 14.59 -13.68
CA TYR A 178 2.03 15.59 -14.32
C TYR A 178 3.04 14.98 -15.29
N ASN A 179 3.61 13.84 -14.93
CA ASN A 179 4.59 13.13 -15.76
C ASN A 179 3.96 12.45 -16.99
N GLU A 180 2.70 12.03 -16.91
CA GLU A 180 1.94 11.53 -18.05
C GLU A 180 1.39 12.68 -18.94
N ALA A 181 1.82 13.90 -18.68
CA ALA A 181 1.47 15.12 -19.40
C ALA A 181 0.02 15.60 -19.19
N PHE A 182 -0.65 15.16 -18.12
CA PHE A 182 -1.89 15.79 -17.68
C PHE A 182 -1.61 17.14 -17.03
N ARG A 183 -2.53 18.08 -17.18
CA ARG A 183 -2.38 19.44 -16.66
C ARG A 183 -3.60 19.94 -15.91
N SER A 184 -4.73 19.24 -16.04
CA SER A 184 -5.96 19.58 -15.34
C SER A 184 -6.69 18.31 -14.89
N ILE A 185 -6.86 18.15 -13.58
CA ILE A 185 -7.53 16.99 -12.99
C ILE A 185 -8.94 17.39 -12.57
N GLY A 186 -9.94 16.66 -13.07
CA GLY A 186 -11.30 16.67 -12.54
C GLY A 186 -11.40 15.61 -11.45
N ILE A 187 -11.73 15.97 -10.24
CA ILE A 187 -11.86 15.05 -9.10
C ILE A 187 -13.35 14.82 -8.86
N LEU A 188 -13.78 13.57 -8.96
CA LEU A 188 -15.16 13.15 -8.71
C LEU A 188 -15.23 12.50 -7.33
N GLU A 189 -16.02 13.07 -6.43
CA GLU A 189 -16.24 12.59 -5.07
C GLU A 189 -17.71 12.22 -4.86
N PRO A 190 -18.01 11.12 -4.14
CA PRO A 190 -19.38 10.90 -3.67
C PRO A 190 -19.82 11.98 -2.69
N GLU A 191 -21.10 12.34 -2.69
CA GLU A 191 -21.65 13.25 -1.69
C GLU A 191 -21.48 12.69 -0.28
N GLY A 192 -20.92 13.49 0.63
CA GLY A 192 -20.67 13.10 2.01
C GLY A 192 -19.36 12.31 2.23
N ALA A 193 -18.57 12.06 1.21
CA ALA A 193 -17.24 11.50 1.35
C ALA A 193 -16.25 12.46 2.02
N SER A 194 -15.18 11.88 2.58
CA SER A 194 -14.08 12.68 3.12
C SER A 194 -13.24 13.23 1.97
N ALA A 195 -13.26 14.52 1.74
CA ALA A 195 -12.48 15.21 0.72
C ALA A 195 -10.98 15.36 1.05
N ALA A 196 -10.44 14.57 1.98
CA ALA A 196 -9.10 14.78 2.50
C ALA A 196 -8.01 14.53 1.45
N LEU A 197 -8.01 13.38 0.78
CA LEU A 197 -7.02 13.08 -0.27
C LEU A 197 -7.21 13.98 -1.49
N SER A 198 -8.44 14.25 -1.89
CA SER A 198 -8.75 15.14 -3.01
C SER A 198 -8.21 16.55 -2.81
N LYS A 199 -8.29 17.07 -1.58
CA LYS A 199 -7.72 18.36 -1.23
C LYS A 199 -6.19 18.33 -1.31
N GLU A 200 -5.55 17.34 -0.71
CA GLU A 200 -4.10 17.17 -0.77
C GLU A 200 -3.61 16.98 -2.22
N LEU A 201 -4.33 16.19 -3.02
CA LEU A 201 -4.04 16.00 -4.45
C LEU A 201 -4.15 17.32 -5.21
N SER A 202 -5.20 18.11 -4.94
CA SER A 202 -5.39 19.43 -5.55
C SER A 202 -4.21 20.36 -5.25
N GLU A 203 -3.81 20.45 -3.99
CA GLU A 203 -2.69 21.29 -3.54
C GLU A 203 -1.35 20.81 -4.14
N ALA A 204 -1.05 19.53 -4.05
CA ALA A 204 0.17 18.94 -4.59
C ALA A 204 0.28 19.12 -6.12
N PHE A 205 -0.84 18.98 -6.84
CA PHE A 205 -0.86 19.15 -8.28
C PHE A 205 -0.68 20.61 -8.72
N GLN A 206 -1.24 21.56 -7.95
CA GLN A 206 -1.03 22.98 -8.17
C GLN A 206 0.44 23.38 -7.97
N ILE A 207 1.13 22.84 -6.99
CA ILE A 207 2.57 23.06 -6.78
C ILE A 207 3.38 22.65 -8.01
N LEU A 208 2.97 21.60 -8.72
CA LEU A 208 3.61 21.18 -9.98
C LEU A 208 3.22 22.03 -11.20
N GLY A 209 2.34 23.03 -11.01
CA GLY A 209 1.84 23.89 -12.10
C GLY A 209 0.63 23.32 -12.85
N GLY A 210 -0.03 22.30 -12.29
CA GLY A 210 -1.31 21.79 -12.77
C GLY A 210 -2.50 22.59 -12.22
N SER A 211 -3.71 22.23 -12.65
CA SER A 211 -4.97 22.73 -12.11
C SER A 211 -5.87 21.55 -11.73
N SER A 212 -6.79 21.78 -10.79
CA SER A 212 -7.75 20.77 -10.38
C SER A 212 -9.10 21.38 -10.08
N GLN A 213 -10.15 20.59 -10.23
CA GLN A 213 -11.52 20.94 -9.85
C GLN A 213 -12.17 19.76 -9.17
N ILE A 214 -12.67 19.95 -7.96
CA ILE A 214 -13.40 18.95 -7.18
C ILE A 214 -14.89 19.13 -7.41
N VAL A 215 -15.59 18.05 -7.74
CA VAL A 215 -17.03 18.04 -7.99
C VAL A 215 -17.63 16.82 -7.31
N GLN A 216 -18.72 17.01 -6.56
CA GLN A 216 -19.44 15.93 -5.90
C GLN A 216 -20.52 15.35 -6.82
N TYR A 217 -20.74 14.04 -6.70
CA TYR A 217 -21.79 13.32 -7.39
C TYR A 217 -22.66 12.53 -6.40
N SER A 218 -23.93 12.31 -6.75
CA SER A 218 -24.90 11.58 -5.94
C SER A 218 -25.32 10.23 -6.54
N SER A 219 -24.99 9.97 -7.82
CA SER A 219 -25.32 8.75 -8.54
C SER A 219 -24.42 8.54 -9.76
N GLY A 220 -24.44 7.34 -10.34
CA GLY A 220 -23.69 7.03 -11.56
C GLY A 220 -24.13 7.88 -12.78
N GLU A 221 -25.41 8.23 -12.91
CA GLU A 221 -25.91 9.11 -13.98
C GLU A 221 -25.38 10.54 -13.80
N ASP A 222 -25.33 11.02 -12.55
CA ASP A 222 -24.77 12.34 -12.20
C ASP A 222 -23.27 12.39 -12.50
N MET A 223 -22.51 11.29 -12.29
CA MET A 223 -21.07 11.22 -12.63
C MET A 223 -20.80 11.58 -14.09
N LYS A 224 -21.62 11.14 -15.04
CA LYS A 224 -21.44 11.47 -16.46
C LYS A 224 -21.70 12.94 -16.76
N GLU A 225 -22.72 13.51 -16.14
CA GLU A 225 -23.00 14.94 -16.29
C GLU A 225 -21.84 15.77 -15.74
N LYS A 226 -21.30 15.38 -14.57
CA LYS A 226 -20.14 16.03 -13.95
C LYS A 226 -18.88 15.87 -14.80
N GLU A 227 -18.61 14.68 -15.38
CA GLU A 227 -17.53 14.47 -16.34
C GLU A 227 -17.60 15.45 -17.51
N ALA A 228 -18.78 15.55 -18.14
CA ALA A 228 -19.00 16.45 -19.27
C ALA A 228 -18.75 17.93 -18.87
N GLY A 229 -19.15 18.30 -17.64
CA GLY A 229 -18.86 19.63 -17.06
C GLY A 229 -17.36 19.87 -16.88
N LEU A 230 -16.65 18.90 -16.30
CA LEU A 230 -15.21 18.95 -16.08
C LEU A 230 -14.42 18.98 -17.39
N GLU A 231 -14.81 18.16 -18.38
CA GLU A 231 -14.21 18.18 -19.71
C GLU A 231 -14.37 19.56 -20.37
N LYS A 232 -15.55 20.15 -20.28
CA LYS A 232 -15.83 21.50 -20.78
C LYS A 232 -15.02 22.57 -20.06
N ALA A 233 -14.77 22.39 -18.77
CA ALA A 233 -13.91 23.26 -17.97
C ALA A 233 -12.41 23.07 -18.24
N GLY A 234 -12.04 22.09 -19.06
CA GLY A 234 -10.67 21.85 -19.51
C GLY A 234 -9.93 20.74 -18.76
N ALA A 235 -10.61 19.92 -17.98
CA ALA A 235 -10.00 18.73 -17.40
C ALA A 235 -9.49 17.80 -18.50
N ASP A 236 -8.32 17.20 -18.30
CA ASP A 236 -7.71 16.21 -19.21
C ASP A 236 -7.46 14.86 -18.55
N LEU A 237 -7.81 14.73 -17.26
CA LEU A 237 -7.79 13.52 -16.45
C LEU A 237 -8.93 13.57 -15.42
N LEU A 238 -9.59 12.45 -15.16
CA LEU A 238 -10.47 12.29 -13.99
C LEU A 238 -9.73 11.55 -12.88
N PHE A 239 -10.07 11.84 -11.64
CA PHE A 239 -9.63 11.09 -10.47
C PHE A 239 -10.83 10.57 -9.69
N LEU A 240 -10.81 9.27 -9.36
CA LEU A 240 -11.75 8.59 -8.49
C LEU A 240 -10.97 7.99 -7.32
N GLU A 241 -11.22 8.49 -6.10
CA GLU A 241 -10.53 8.03 -4.89
C GLU A 241 -11.09 6.68 -4.42
N GLU A 242 -12.39 6.63 -4.15
CA GLU A 242 -13.05 5.52 -3.48
C GLU A 242 -13.64 4.52 -4.48
N TYR A 243 -13.53 3.24 -4.16
CA TYR A 243 -14.20 2.16 -4.88
C TYR A 243 -15.70 2.19 -4.54
N SER A 244 -16.54 2.24 -5.56
CA SER A 244 -18.00 2.19 -5.42
C SER A 244 -18.64 1.45 -6.59
N GLU A 245 -19.86 0.94 -6.39
CA GLU A 245 -20.63 0.29 -7.46
C GLU A 245 -20.94 1.28 -8.59
N GLU A 246 -21.23 2.54 -8.26
CA GLU A 246 -21.44 3.61 -9.22
C GLU A 246 -20.18 3.89 -10.05
N GLY A 247 -19.02 3.91 -9.38
CA GLY A 247 -17.73 4.06 -10.04
C GLY A 247 -17.44 2.88 -10.99
N VAL A 248 -17.75 1.65 -10.58
CA VAL A 248 -17.61 0.46 -11.43
C VAL A 248 -18.53 0.55 -12.64
N ALA A 249 -19.80 0.92 -12.45
CA ALA A 249 -20.75 1.14 -13.52
C ALA A 249 -20.26 2.24 -14.48
N PHE A 250 -19.78 3.35 -13.93
CA PHE A 250 -19.19 4.45 -14.69
C PHE A 250 -18.02 3.97 -15.56
N LEU A 251 -17.04 3.23 -15.01
CA LEU A 251 -15.88 2.72 -15.77
C LEU A 251 -16.26 1.71 -16.87
N SER A 252 -17.43 1.06 -16.75
CA SER A 252 -17.93 0.11 -17.74
C SER A 252 -18.49 0.76 -19.00
N GLU A 253 -18.54 2.08 -19.03
CA GLU A 253 -19.01 2.85 -20.18
C GLU A 253 -17.86 3.57 -20.89
N GLU A 254 -18.11 4.10 -22.10
CA GLU A 254 -17.12 4.89 -22.82
C GLU A 254 -17.08 6.32 -22.26
N HIS A 255 -15.87 6.79 -21.92
CA HIS A 255 -15.59 8.11 -21.41
C HIS A 255 -14.63 8.87 -22.31
N ASN A 256 -14.75 10.20 -22.28
CA ASN A 256 -13.88 11.07 -23.06
C ASN A 256 -12.54 11.30 -22.37
N LEU A 257 -12.53 11.28 -21.05
CA LEU A 257 -11.35 11.52 -20.24
C LEU A 257 -10.76 10.21 -19.72
N PRO A 258 -9.44 10.06 -19.70
CA PRO A 258 -8.81 8.95 -18.98
C PRO A 258 -9.07 9.11 -17.48
N VAL A 259 -9.11 7.99 -16.77
CA VAL A 259 -9.40 7.95 -15.34
C VAL A 259 -8.18 7.49 -14.56
N LEU A 260 -7.84 8.19 -13.47
CA LEU A 260 -6.88 7.78 -12.46
C LEU A 260 -7.65 7.30 -11.23
N LEU A 261 -7.34 6.10 -10.79
CA LEU A 261 -8.01 5.41 -9.69
C LEU A 261 -7.12 5.42 -8.46
N GLY A 262 -7.69 5.72 -7.30
CA GLY A 262 -7.01 5.72 -6.01
C GLY A 262 -6.66 4.34 -5.48
N GLU A 263 -6.06 4.28 -4.29
CA GLU A 263 -5.61 3.03 -3.66
C GLU A 263 -6.74 2.05 -3.38
N ASP A 264 -7.95 2.53 -3.10
CA ASP A 264 -9.11 1.69 -2.79
C ASP A 264 -9.55 0.82 -3.96
N TRP A 265 -9.18 1.20 -5.19
CA TRP A 265 -9.42 0.42 -6.40
C TRP A 265 -8.41 -0.72 -6.60
N ASP A 266 -7.32 -0.76 -5.85
CA ASP A 266 -6.35 -1.86 -5.91
C ASP A 266 -6.81 -3.06 -5.09
N ARG A 267 -7.82 -3.73 -5.62
CA ARG A 267 -8.47 -4.92 -5.08
C ARG A 267 -8.14 -6.13 -5.95
N ASN A 268 -8.13 -7.31 -5.35
CA ASN A 268 -7.84 -8.55 -6.06
C ASN A 268 -8.87 -8.86 -7.17
N ASP A 269 -10.11 -8.45 -6.94
CA ASP A 269 -11.25 -8.64 -7.83
C ASP A 269 -11.41 -7.54 -8.90
N PHE A 270 -10.57 -6.48 -8.90
CA PHE A 270 -10.62 -5.41 -9.88
C PHE A 270 -9.42 -5.47 -10.85
N PRO A 271 -9.57 -5.31 -12.17
CA PRO A 271 -10.84 -5.08 -12.88
C PRO A 271 -11.77 -6.33 -12.98
N GLY A 272 -11.29 -7.56 -12.72
CA GLY A 272 -12.11 -8.75 -12.70
C GLY A 272 -13.03 -8.89 -13.93
N GLU A 273 -14.34 -9.03 -13.67
CA GLU A 273 -15.39 -9.06 -14.72
C GLU A 273 -15.78 -7.66 -15.21
N THR A 274 -15.31 -6.59 -14.55
CA THR A 274 -15.60 -5.21 -14.93
C THR A 274 -14.94 -4.88 -16.26
N VAL A 275 -15.71 -4.62 -17.27
CA VAL A 275 -15.19 -4.18 -18.58
C VAL A 275 -14.86 -2.69 -18.51
N VAL A 276 -13.58 -2.36 -18.28
CA VAL A 276 -13.10 -0.97 -18.31
C VAL A 276 -12.90 -0.55 -19.77
N LYS A 277 -13.75 0.31 -20.27
CA LYS A 277 -13.75 0.74 -21.69
C LYS A 277 -12.88 1.95 -21.97
N THR A 278 -12.50 2.69 -20.94
CA THR A 278 -11.69 3.90 -21.07
C THR A 278 -10.28 3.67 -20.58
N SER A 279 -9.30 4.37 -21.16
CA SER A 279 -7.92 4.36 -20.67
C SER A 279 -7.89 4.77 -19.19
N SER A 280 -7.57 3.83 -18.33
CA SER A 280 -7.58 4.03 -16.89
C SER A 280 -6.22 3.68 -16.29
N TYR A 281 -5.87 4.41 -15.24
CA TYR A 281 -4.65 4.22 -14.48
C TYR A 281 -5.02 3.90 -13.04
N LEU A 282 -4.33 2.96 -12.44
CA LEU A 282 -4.56 2.54 -11.06
C LEU A 282 -3.32 2.84 -10.22
N TYR A 283 -3.51 3.53 -9.10
CA TYR A 283 -2.50 3.67 -8.05
C TYR A 283 -2.47 2.38 -7.23
N GLY A 284 -1.43 1.59 -7.44
CA GLY A 284 -1.30 0.29 -6.80
C GLY A 284 -0.62 0.36 -5.44
N LYS A 285 -1.10 -0.48 -4.52
CA LYS A 285 -0.50 -0.71 -3.21
C LYS A 285 0.86 -1.41 -3.32
N ASP A 286 1.08 -2.12 -4.41
CA ASP A 286 2.13 -3.13 -4.56
C ASP A 286 3.38 -2.56 -5.24
N ALA A 287 4.45 -2.35 -4.49
CA ALA A 287 5.69 -1.74 -5.00
C ALA A 287 6.75 -2.73 -5.50
N LEU A 288 6.69 -4.01 -5.18
CA LEU A 288 7.88 -4.87 -5.30
C LEU A 288 7.72 -6.16 -6.10
N LEU A 289 6.54 -6.69 -6.24
CA LEU A 289 6.37 -8.03 -6.80
C LEU A 289 6.32 -8.07 -8.34
N SER A 290 6.06 -6.94 -9.00
CA SER A 290 6.01 -6.90 -10.46
C SER A 290 7.38 -6.84 -11.13
N SER A 291 8.44 -6.40 -10.44
CA SER A 291 9.79 -6.33 -11.02
C SER A 291 10.56 -7.64 -10.97
N ALA A 292 10.25 -8.51 -10.02
CA ALA A 292 10.89 -9.82 -9.88
C ALA A 292 10.29 -10.86 -10.85
N ASN A 293 9.01 -10.77 -11.15
CA ASN A 293 8.31 -11.77 -11.96
C ASN A 293 8.28 -11.49 -13.47
N ALA A 294 8.71 -10.30 -13.91
CA ALA A 294 8.72 -9.95 -15.34
C ALA A 294 9.97 -10.43 -16.09
N SER A 295 11.01 -10.91 -15.41
CA SER A 295 12.27 -11.27 -16.05
C SER A 295 12.86 -12.62 -15.65
N GLU A 296 12.26 -13.36 -14.73
CA GLU A 296 12.76 -14.70 -14.39
C GLU A 296 11.82 -15.78 -14.87
N GLN A 297 12.37 -16.66 -15.69
CA GLN A 297 11.77 -17.90 -16.14
C GLN A 297 11.22 -18.68 -14.95
N LYS A 298 9.92 -19.05 -15.02
CA LYS A 298 9.28 -19.95 -14.08
C LYS A 298 10.16 -21.17 -13.84
N GLU A 299 10.74 -21.27 -12.65
CA GLU A 299 11.23 -22.58 -12.21
C GLU A 299 9.99 -23.46 -11.95
N PRO A 300 9.87 -24.61 -12.59
CA PRO A 300 8.75 -25.51 -12.35
C PRO A 300 8.91 -26.13 -10.96
N GLY A 301 8.06 -25.70 -10.01
CA GLY A 301 7.98 -26.31 -8.68
C GLY A 301 7.87 -25.36 -7.48
N LYS A 302 7.95 -24.03 -7.65
CA LYS A 302 7.49 -23.11 -6.61
C LYS A 302 6.00 -22.88 -6.80
N GLU A 303 5.21 -23.33 -5.83
CA GLU A 303 3.81 -22.97 -5.69
C GLU A 303 3.72 -21.44 -5.76
N GLU A 304 2.86 -20.91 -6.64
CA GLU A 304 2.46 -19.52 -6.61
C GLU A 304 1.97 -19.26 -5.19
N GLU A 305 2.66 -18.41 -4.41
CA GLU A 305 2.07 -17.84 -3.23
C GLU A 305 0.73 -17.27 -3.67
N SER A 306 -0.35 -17.84 -3.16
CA SER A 306 -1.70 -17.47 -3.60
C SER A 306 -1.86 -15.97 -3.37
N ILE A 307 -2.45 -15.26 -4.34
CA ILE A 307 -2.76 -13.83 -4.25
C ILE A 307 -3.51 -13.54 -2.94
N GLU A 308 -4.24 -14.51 -2.42
CA GLU A 308 -5.02 -14.51 -1.17
C GLU A 308 -4.19 -14.33 0.11
N SER A 309 -2.90 -14.67 0.09
CA SER A 309 -2.02 -14.48 1.28
C SER A 309 -1.43 -13.08 1.38
N ARG A 310 -1.77 -12.17 0.48
CA ARG A 310 -1.22 -10.81 0.43
C ARG A 310 -2.21 -9.83 1.03
N SER A 311 -1.99 -9.47 2.27
CA SER A 311 -2.73 -8.38 2.91
C SER A 311 -1.82 -7.63 3.87
N ARG A 312 -2.16 -6.38 4.18
CA ARG A 312 -1.46 -5.61 5.22
C ARG A 312 -1.60 -6.27 6.59
N GLU A 313 -2.68 -6.98 6.82
CA GLU A 313 -2.93 -7.76 8.03
C GLU A 313 -1.95 -8.93 8.15
N VAL A 314 -1.71 -9.65 7.07
CA VAL A 314 -0.69 -10.72 7.02
C VAL A 314 0.70 -10.14 7.26
N ASP A 315 1.04 -9.02 6.60
CA ASP A 315 2.29 -8.32 6.85
C ASP A 315 2.42 -7.88 8.32
N ALA A 316 1.34 -7.38 8.92
CA ALA A 316 1.30 -6.99 10.33
C ALA A 316 1.57 -8.18 11.27
N VAL A 317 0.94 -9.32 11.04
CA VAL A 317 1.19 -10.55 11.82
C VAL A 317 2.66 -10.96 11.69
N LYS A 318 3.22 -10.98 10.49
CA LYS A 318 4.64 -11.30 10.26
C LYS A 318 5.58 -10.31 10.96
N MET A 319 5.25 -9.01 10.94
CA MET A 319 6.02 -7.99 11.68
C MET A 319 5.99 -8.24 13.19
N VAL A 320 4.83 -8.58 13.75
CA VAL A 320 4.68 -8.94 15.17
C VAL A 320 5.56 -10.14 15.49
N MET A 321 5.47 -11.22 14.69
CA MET A 321 6.28 -12.42 14.88
C MET A 321 7.79 -12.11 14.86
N LEU A 322 8.24 -11.31 13.90
CA LEU A 322 9.64 -10.90 13.78
C LEU A 322 10.10 -10.03 14.96
N ALA A 323 9.24 -9.11 15.40
CA ALA A 323 9.53 -8.22 16.52
C ALA A 323 9.61 -8.99 17.85
N MET A 324 8.69 -9.91 18.09
CA MET A 324 8.64 -10.67 19.34
C MET A 324 9.79 -11.68 19.47
N GLY A 325 10.42 -12.09 18.37
CA GLY A 325 11.69 -12.81 18.39
C GLY A 325 12.88 -12.02 18.95
N LYS A 326 12.73 -10.70 19.12
CA LYS A 326 13.77 -9.84 19.69
C LYS A 326 13.62 -9.74 21.22
N SER A 327 14.76 -9.68 21.93
CA SER A 327 14.76 -9.32 23.34
C SER A 327 14.34 -7.84 23.47
N GLY A 328 13.39 -7.52 24.33
CA GLY A 328 12.90 -6.16 24.51
C GLY A 328 11.86 -6.07 25.59
N LYS A 329 11.45 -4.86 25.94
CA LYS A 329 10.61 -4.57 27.10
C LYS A 329 9.14 -4.78 26.80
N SER A 330 8.59 -4.06 25.81
CA SER A 330 7.17 -4.06 25.49
C SER A 330 6.98 -4.28 23.98
N PRO A 331 5.78 -4.67 23.52
CA PRO A 331 5.53 -4.87 22.10
C PRO A 331 5.87 -3.64 21.25
N GLU A 332 5.48 -2.45 21.68
CA GLU A 332 5.75 -1.21 20.95
C GLU A 332 7.24 -0.89 20.86
N ASP A 333 8.04 -1.21 21.90
CA ASP A 333 9.50 -1.00 21.85
C ASP A 333 10.18 -1.98 20.89
N LYS A 334 9.67 -3.20 20.78
CA LYS A 334 10.18 -4.23 19.86
C LYS A 334 9.83 -3.92 18.40
N LEU A 335 8.68 -3.28 18.17
CA LEU A 335 8.21 -2.86 16.87
C LEU A 335 8.87 -1.56 16.39
N GLU A 336 9.19 -0.63 17.31
CA GLU A 336 9.85 0.63 16.96
C GLU A 336 11.15 0.40 16.20
N GLY A 337 11.29 1.07 15.06
CA GLY A 337 12.45 0.93 14.18
C GLY A 337 12.58 -0.43 13.48
N LEU A 338 11.53 -1.26 13.51
CA LEU A 338 11.50 -2.51 12.75
C LEU A 338 11.49 -2.19 11.25
N HIS A 339 12.44 -2.76 10.51
CA HIS A 339 12.44 -2.80 9.05
C HIS A 339 11.90 -4.15 8.61
N PHE A 340 10.92 -4.14 7.75
CA PHE A 340 10.26 -5.34 7.23
C PHE A 340 9.97 -5.17 5.74
N GLN A 341 10.32 -6.19 4.96
CA GLN A 341 9.95 -6.28 3.56
C GLN A 341 8.67 -7.08 3.45
N GLY A 342 7.56 -6.41 3.25
CA GLY A 342 6.24 -7.01 3.15
C GLY A 342 5.71 -7.06 1.72
N SER A 343 4.45 -7.48 1.62
CA SER A 343 3.73 -7.64 0.35
C SER A 343 3.53 -6.32 -0.40
N TYR A 344 3.41 -5.21 0.32
CA TYR A 344 3.13 -3.88 -0.23
C TYR A 344 4.34 -2.96 -0.28
N GLY A 345 5.50 -3.41 0.14
CA GLY A 345 6.72 -2.64 0.10
C GLY A 345 7.60 -2.77 1.33
N GLU A 346 8.51 -1.83 1.49
CA GLU A 346 9.36 -1.74 2.66
C GLU A 346 8.63 -0.97 3.76
N TYR A 347 8.54 -1.57 4.94
CA TYR A 347 8.00 -0.94 6.13
C TYR A 347 9.14 -0.56 7.08
N GLN A 348 9.06 0.65 7.60
CA GLN A 348 9.88 1.11 8.71
C GLN A 348 8.97 1.63 9.81
N LEU A 349 8.76 0.82 10.84
CA LEU A 349 7.82 1.14 11.91
C LEU A 349 8.31 2.29 12.77
N LYS A 350 7.45 3.28 12.96
CA LYS A 350 7.68 4.44 13.80
C LYS A 350 6.45 4.74 14.64
N LYS A 351 6.62 4.89 15.95
CA LYS A 351 5.56 5.30 16.89
C LYS A 351 4.90 6.61 16.43
N GLY A 352 3.58 6.64 16.41
CA GLY A 352 2.82 7.81 15.97
C GLY A 352 3.08 8.21 14.51
N GLY A 353 3.41 7.27 13.64
CA GLY A 353 3.76 7.57 12.26
C GLY A 353 3.34 6.50 11.26
N TYR A 354 3.54 6.84 9.99
CA TYR A 354 3.32 5.94 8.86
C TYR A 354 4.56 5.10 8.60
N ALA A 355 4.34 3.82 8.35
CA ALA A 355 5.42 2.84 8.23
C ALA A 355 5.76 2.47 6.79
N LEU A 356 4.82 2.57 5.85
CA LEU A 356 5.04 2.14 4.48
C LEU A 356 5.91 3.13 3.72
N HIS A 357 7.08 2.69 3.32
CA HIS A 357 8.01 3.40 2.48
C HIS A 357 8.19 2.65 1.16
N GLY A 358 8.57 3.36 0.15
CA GLY A 358 8.78 2.80 -1.17
C GLY A 358 8.14 3.67 -2.25
N ARG A 359 8.27 3.25 -3.49
CA ARG A 359 7.64 3.95 -4.62
C ARG A 359 6.35 3.23 -4.97
N PRO A 360 5.25 3.96 -5.16
CA PRO A 360 4.02 3.37 -5.62
C PRO A 360 4.20 2.77 -7.01
N ILE A 361 3.44 1.75 -7.30
CA ILE A 361 3.29 1.25 -8.66
C ILE A 361 2.02 1.86 -9.25
N PHE A 362 2.12 2.20 -10.52
CA PHE A 362 0.96 2.56 -11.31
C PHE A 362 0.75 1.50 -12.38
N TYR A 363 -0.50 1.10 -12.53
CA TYR A 363 -0.93 0.20 -13.58
C TYR A 363 -1.74 0.97 -14.62
N GLU A 364 -1.56 0.63 -15.88
CA GLU A 364 -2.51 0.95 -16.93
C GLU A 364 -3.51 -0.21 -17.01
N ILE A 365 -4.79 0.09 -16.98
CA ILE A 365 -5.83 -0.92 -17.18
C ILE A 365 -6.15 -0.94 -18.68
N ALA A 366 -5.79 -2.02 -19.36
CA ALA A 366 -6.06 -2.21 -20.77
C ALA A 366 -6.56 -3.63 -20.99
N GLU A 367 -7.62 -3.79 -21.77
CA GLU A 367 -8.22 -5.11 -22.08
C GLU A 367 -8.52 -5.93 -20.81
N ASN A 368 -9.03 -5.28 -19.75
CA ASN A 368 -9.31 -5.86 -18.43
C ASN A 368 -8.09 -6.47 -17.73
N LYS A 369 -6.89 -6.02 -18.07
CA LYS A 369 -5.63 -6.45 -17.45
C LYS A 369 -4.90 -5.27 -16.86
N ARG A 370 -4.20 -5.52 -15.77
CA ARG A 370 -3.29 -4.56 -15.16
C ARG A 370 -1.93 -4.67 -15.86
N ILE A 371 -1.49 -3.60 -16.48
CA ILE A 371 -0.17 -3.51 -17.12
C ILE A 371 0.67 -2.54 -16.30
N THR A 372 1.73 -3.03 -15.69
CA THR A 372 2.62 -2.20 -14.87
C THR A 372 3.26 -1.09 -15.68
N ILE A 373 3.11 0.13 -15.21
CA ILE A 373 3.82 1.29 -15.75
C ILE A 373 5.16 1.38 -15.01
N SER A 374 6.21 0.80 -15.61
CA SER A 374 7.56 0.91 -15.03
C SER A 374 8.05 2.36 -15.11
N ARG A 375 8.48 2.90 -13.99
CA ARG A 375 9.06 4.24 -13.86
C ARG A 375 10.52 4.21 -13.43
#